data_3f8f398220f371e6d0d4c3c53e64f71d
#
_entry.id   3f8f398220f371e6d0d4c3c53e64f71d
#
_cell.length_a   1.000
_cell.length_b   1.000
_cell.length_c   1.000
_cell.angle_alpha   90.00
_cell.angle_beta   90.00
_cell.angle_gamma   90.00
#
_symmetry.space_group_name_H-M   'P 1'
#
loop_
_entity.id
_entity.type
_entity.pdbx_description
1 polymer ?
#
loop_
_entity_poly.entity_id
_entity_poly.type
_entity_poly.pdbx_seq_one_letter_code
_entity_poly.pdbx_strand_id
1 'polypeptide(L)'
;MNFKPAEKMKNFEAGIFQILDKKKKELEKQGKKIYNFSVGTPDFETPECVMKAVSEACLHPENYHYSLGETEELLEAVVHRYKKRYQTDIAKNEIMSVYGSQEGMAHIFLPLINPGDIVLLPNPGYPIFSTGAFIAQSNQWFYPLTEENNYLPDFDAITQDVKESAKIMVVSYPANPICKTAPDEFYEKLVAFAKENNILIIHDNAYSDIIYDGKEGKSFLSFPGAKEVGVEFYSLSKSYNYTGARMSFVIGN
;
A
#
# COMPACT_ATOMS: atom_id res chain seq x y z
N MET A 1 -38.61 -5.02 7.17
CA MET A 1 -37.45 -5.43 7.99
C MET A 1 -36.63 -4.19 8.27
N ASN A 2 -36.33 -3.85 9.52
CA ASN A 2 -35.56 -2.65 9.87
C ASN A 2 -34.13 -3.08 10.28
N PHE A 3 -33.33 -3.45 9.29
CA PHE A 3 -31.93 -3.85 9.49
C PHE A 3 -31.08 -2.61 9.73
N LYS A 4 -30.30 -2.60 10.82
CA LYS A 4 -29.35 -1.54 11.14
C LYS A 4 -27.93 -2.03 10.85
N PRO A 5 -27.08 -1.22 10.18
CA PRO A 5 -25.65 -1.51 10.07
C PRO A 5 -24.99 -1.63 11.45
N ALA A 6 -23.83 -2.30 11.50
CA ALA A 6 -23.03 -2.36 12.71
C ALA A 6 -22.63 -0.94 13.18
N GLU A 7 -22.53 -0.74 14.49
CA GLU A 7 -22.22 0.58 15.08
C GLU A 7 -20.92 1.19 14.52
N LYS A 8 -19.91 0.37 14.27
CA LYS A 8 -18.65 0.80 13.67
C LYS A 8 -18.82 1.48 12.29
N MET A 9 -19.91 1.19 11.57
CA MET A 9 -20.18 1.83 10.28
C MET A 9 -20.52 3.32 10.39
N LYS A 10 -20.86 3.81 11.57
CA LYS A 10 -21.10 5.24 11.82
C LYS A 10 -19.85 6.09 11.62
N ASN A 11 -18.65 5.49 11.72
CA ASN A 11 -17.38 6.15 11.54
C ASN A 11 -16.94 6.22 10.06
N PHE A 12 -17.71 5.61 9.15
CA PHE A 12 -17.44 5.67 7.71
C PHE A 12 -18.37 6.68 7.05
N GLU A 13 -17.82 7.82 6.72
CA GLU A 13 -18.46 8.80 5.87
C GLU A 13 -18.22 8.46 4.38
N ALA A 14 -18.99 9.10 3.49
CA ALA A 14 -18.74 8.98 2.06
C ALA A 14 -17.30 9.41 1.74
N GLY A 15 -16.57 8.58 1.00
CA GLY A 15 -15.17 8.83 0.67
C GLY A 15 -14.99 10.20 0.00
N ILE A 16 -13.97 10.93 0.41
CA ILE A 16 -13.69 12.30 -0.08
C ILE A 16 -13.70 12.39 -1.61
N PHE A 17 -13.21 11.37 -2.31
CA PHE A 17 -13.20 11.33 -3.76
C PHE A 17 -14.61 11.29 -4.38
N GLN A 18 -15.56 10.60 -3.74
CA GLN A 18 -16.97 10.59 -4.18
C GLN A 18 -17.61 11.96 -3.98
N ILE A 19 -17.33 12.63 -2.87
CA ILE A 19 -17.82 13.99 -2.57
C ILE A 19 -17.28 14.97 -3.61
N LEU A 20 -15.97 14.90 -3.92
CA LEU A 20 -15.32 15.76 -4.91
C LEU A 20 -15.84 15.51 -6.34
N ASP A 21 -16.03 14.25 -6.74
CA ASP A 21 -16.58 13.92 -8.04
C ASP A 21 -18.03 14.43 -8.22
N LYS A 22 -18.86 14.25 -7.18
CA LYS A 22 -20.22 14.82 -7.18
C LYS A 22 -20.19 16.34 -7.31
N LYS A 23 -19.33 17.02 -6.55
CA LYS A 23 -19.18 18.48 -6.61
C LYS A 23 -18.69 18.95 -7.98
N LYS A 24 -17.72 18.25 -8.56
CA LYS A 24 -17.23 18.50 -9.91
C LYS A 24 -18.37 18.43 -10.93
N LYS A 25 -19.14 17.33 -10.96
CA LYS A 25 -20.27 17.13 -11.87
C LYS A 25 -21.35 18.21 -11.73
N GLU A 26 -21.63 18.67 -10.50
CA GLU A 26 -22.57 19.75 -10.25
C GLU A 26 -22.09 21.10 -10.85
N LEU A 27 -20.79 21.40 -10.69
CA LEU A 27 -20.20 22.65 -11.21
C LEU A 27 -20.08 22.62 -12.75
N GLU A 28 -19.75 21.48 -13.35
CA GLU A 28 -19.72 21.30 -14.81
C GLU A 28 -21.10 21.51 -15.41
N LYS A 29 -22.19 21.01 -14.78
CA LYS A 29 -23.57 21.27 -15.20
C LYS A 29 -23.95 22.75 -15.17
N GLN A 30 -23.27 23.54 -14.33
CA GLN A 30 -23.44 25.00 -14.28
C GLN A 30 -22.58 25.74 -15.32
N GLY A 31 -21.92 25.00 -16.23
CA GLY A 31 -21.06 25.57 -17.27
C GLY A 31 -19.69 26.03 -16.79
N LYS A 32 -19.26 25.66 -15.57
CA LYS A 32 -17.95 26.00 -15.05
C LYS A 32 -16.89 25.04 -15.56
N LYS A 33 -15.74 25.59 -15.99
CA LYS A 33 -14.55 24.79 -16.33
C LYS A 33 -13.88 24.36 -15.04
N ILE A 34 -13.73 23.05 -14.83
CA ILE A 34 -13.11 22.47 -13.64
C ILE A 34 -11.75 21.84 -14.01
N TYR A 35 -10.73 22.20 -13.25
CA TYR A 35 -9.43 21.53 -13.25
C TYR A 35 -9.36 20.59 -12.06
N ASN A 36 -9.29 19.29 -12.34
CA ASN A 36 -9.30 18.26 -11.28
C ASN A 36 -7.89 17.77 -10.96
N PHE A 37 -7.39 18.07 -9.78
CA PHE A 37 -6.12 17.60 -9.23
C PHE A 37 -6.32 16.67 -8.02
N SER A 38 -7.53 16.16 -7.80
CA SER A 38 -7.86 15.36 -6.62
C SER A 38 -7.56 13.87 -6.77
N VAL A 39 -7.45 13.37 -8.00
CA VAL A 39 -7.27 11.94 -8.27
C VAL A 39 -5.86 11.71 -8.79
N GLY A 40 -5.04 11.00 -8.01
CA GLY A 40 -3.66 10.65 -8.36
C GLY A 40 -3.56 9.45 -9.31
N THR A 41 -4.44 9.36 -10.31
CA THR A 41 -4.29 8.39 -11.40
C THR A 41 -3.31 8.98 -12.42
N PRO A 42 -2.28 8.23 -12.85
CA PRO A 42 -1.44 8.65 -13.97
C PRO A 42 -2.28 8.99 -15.20
N ASP A 43 -1.92 10.04 -15.90
CA ASP A 43 -2.65 10.55 -17.07
C ASP A 43 -2.13 9.99 -18.41
N PHE A 44 -1.13 9.12 -18.36
CA PHE A 44 -0.63 8.36 -19.50
C PHE A 44 -1.55 7.18 -19.82
N GLU A 45 -1.52 6.73 -21.05
CA GLU A 45 -2.19 5.47 -21.41
C GLU A 45 -1.43 4.26 -20.85
N THR A 46 -2.17 3.19 -20.57
CA THR A 46 -1.55 1.90 -20.27
C THR A 46 -0.67 1.47 -21.45
N PRO A 47 0.55 0.95 -21.22
CA PRO A 47 1.43 0.54 -22.31
C PRO A 47 0.74 -0.40 -23.30
N GLU A 48 0.93 -0.18 -24.59
CA GLU A 48 0.29 -0.95 -25.67
C GLU A 48 0.57 -2.46 -25.54
N CYS A 49 1.78 -2.83 -25.15
CA CYS A 49 2.14 -4.24 -24.94
C CYS A 49 1.30 -4.91 -23.83
N VAL A 50 0.95 -4.16 -22.77
CA VAL A 50 0.07 -4.67 -21.70
C VAL A 50 -1.35 -4.86 -22.22
N MET A 51 -1.88 -3.87 -22.95
CA MET A 51 -3.24 -3.96 -23.54
C MET A 51 -3.34 -5.12 -24.51
N LYS A 52 -2.35 -5.33 -25.37
CA LYS A 52 -2.29 -6.46 -26.31
C LYS A 52 -2.26 -7.79 -25.57
N ALA A 53 -1.36 -7.97 -24.61
CA ALA A 53 -1.24 -9.22 -23.85
C ALA A 53 -2.56 -9.57 -23.14
N VAL A 54 -3.24 -8.59 -22.53
CA VAL A 54 -4.55 -8.80 -21.90
C VAL A 54 -5.61 -9.18 -22.92
N SER A 55 -5.67 -8.50 -24.08
CA SER A 55 -6.62 -8.80 -25.14
C SER A 55 -6.42 -10.23 -25.69
N GLU A 56 -5.17 -10.63 -25.90
CA GLU A 56 -4.83 -11.99 -26.34
C GLU A 56 -5.22 -13.03 -25.28
N ALA A 57 -4.86 -12.80 -24.01
CA ALA A 57 -5.21 -13.70 -22.92
C ALA A 57 -6.74 -13.91 -22.78
N CYS A 58 -7.55 -12.89 -23.06
CA CYS A 58 -9.01 -13.01 -23.04
C CYS A 58 -9.58 -13.95 -24.13
N LEU A 59 -8.80 -14.32 -25.13
CA LEU A 59 -9.23 -15.25 -26.19
C LEU A 59 -8.97 -16.72 -25.84
N HIS A 60 -8.29 -16.98 -24.74
CA HIS A 60 -7.90 -18.31 -24.31
C HIS A 60 -8.89 -18.87 -23.28
N PRO A 61 -9.66 -19.93 -23.60
CA PRO A 61 -10.67 -20.49 -22.69
C PRO A 61 -10.14 -20.96 -21.35
N GLU A 62 -8.89 -21.41 -21.29
CA GLU A 62 -8.20 -21.85 -20.06
C GLU A 62 -8.09 -20.76 -19.02
N ASN A 63 -8.06 -19.49 -19.42
CA ASN A 63 -7.98 -18.33 -18.52
C ASN A 63 -9.31 -18.00 -17.81
N TYR A 64 -10.38 -18.75 -18.10
CA TYR A 64 -11.70 -18.59 -17.47
C TYR A 64 -12.00 -19.65 -16.41
N HIS A 65 -11.07 -20.55 -16.15
CA HIS A 65 -11.21 -21.54 -15.08
C HIS A 65 -10.91 -20.95 -13.71
N TYR A 66 -11.31 -21.65 -12.66
CA TYR A 66 -10.94 -21.27 -11.30
C TYR A 66 -9.42 -21.31 -11.15
N SER A 67 -8.85 -20.20 -10.71
CA SER A 67 -7.46 -20.16 -10.26
C SER A 67 -7.42 -20.58 -8.78
N LEU A 68 -6.64 -21.62 -8.47
CA LEU A 68 -6.39 -22.06 -7.10
C LEU A 68 -5.17 -21.38 -6.47
N GLY A 69 -4.51 -20.52 -7.22
CA GLY A 69 -3.33 -19.75 -6.85
C GLY A 69 -2.84 -18.91 -8.02
N GLU A 70 -1.75 -18.24 -7.84
CA GLU A 70 -1.05 -17.50 -8.90
C GLU A 70 -0.46 -18.45 -9.92
N THR A 71 -0.39 -18.02 -11.20
CA THR A 71 0.31 -18.80 -12.22
C THR A 71 1.82 -18.73 -12.01
N GLU A 72 2.52 -19.78 -12.43
CA GLU A 72 3.98 -19.84 -12.34
C GLU A 72 4.66 -18.67 -13.05
N GLU A 73 4.17 -18.31 -14.24
CA GLU A 73 4.69 -17.19 -15.03
C GLU A 73 4.55 -15.86 -14.31
N LEU A 74 3.44 -15.65 -13.59
CA LEU A 74 3.22 -14.44 -12.80
C LEU A 74 4.21 -14.37 -11.64
N LEU A 75 4.36 -15.47 -10.90
CA LEU A 75 5.32 -15.55 -9.79
C LEU A 75 6.76 -15.32 -10.26
N GLU A 76 7.16 -15.94 -11.38
CA GLU A 76 8.47 -15.73 -12.00
C GLU A 76 8.69 -14.27 -12.42
N ALA A 77 7.68 -13.63 -12.98
CA ALA A 77 7.76 -12.24 -13.37
C ALA A 77 7.99 -11.30 -12.16
N VAL A 78 7.31 -11.58 -11.05
CA VAL A 78 7.50 -10.82 -9.79
C VAL A 78 8.88 -11.07 -9.21
N VAL A 79 9.33 -12.31 -9.11
CA VAL A 79 10.69 -12.68 -8.65
C VAL A 79 11.74 -11.97 -9.52
N HIS A 80 11.62 -12.07 -10.84
CA HIS A 80 12.55 -11.43 -11.78
C HIS A 80 12.57 -9.90 -11.58
N ARG A 81 11.40 -9.29 -11.42
CA ARG A 81 11.29 -7.85 -11.16
C ARG A 81 12.05 -7.46 -9.91
N TYR A 82 11.84 -8.14 -8.80
CA TYR A 82 12.49 -7.81 -7.52
C TYR A 82 14.00 -8.00 -7.63
N LYS A 83 14.45 -9.08 -8.26
CA LYS A 83 15.88 -9.31 -8.50
C LYS A 83 16.50 -8.23 -9.37
N LYS A 84 15.86 -7.88 -10.48
CA LYS A 84 16.37 -6.91 -11.45
C LYS A 84 16.33 -5.47 -10.89
N ARG A 85 15.23 -5.08 -10.24
CA ARG A 85 14.97 -3.71 -9.84
C ARG A 85 15.58 -3.35 -8.49
N TYR A 86 15.53 -4.28 -7.55
CA TYR A 86 15.91 -4.02 -6.16
C TYR A 86 17.08 -4.90 -5.68
N GLN A 87 17.63 -5.74 -6.52
CA GLN A 87 18.68 -6.71 -6.18
C GLN A 87 18.27 -7.67 -5.06
N THR A 88 16.97 -7.91 -4.90
CA THR A 88 16.37 -8.68 -3.82
C THR A 88 15.92 -10.05 -4.31
N ASP A 89 16.31 -11.09 -3.60
CA ASP A 89 15.86 -12.46 -3.86
C ASP A 89 14.55 -12.72 -3.11
N ILE A 90 13.48 -13.01 -3.87
CA ILE A 90 12.16 -13.37 -3.36
C ILE A 90 11.85 -14.78 -3.82
N ALA A 91 11.35 -15.63 -2.92
CA ALA A 91 10.85 -16.95 -3.26
C ALA A 91 9.39 -16.87 -3.75
N LYS A 92 8.96 -17.81 -4.61
CA LYS A 92 7.60 -17.82 -5.15
C LYS A 92 6.52 -17.90 -4.05
N ASN A 93 6.79 -18.64 -2.98
CA ASN A 93 5.91 -18.77 -1.82
C ASN A 93 5.89 -17.55 -0.89
N GLU A 94 6.70 -16.52 -1.17
CA GLU A 94 6.69 -15.22 -0.50
C GLU A 94 5.84 -14.18 -1.27
N ILE A 95 5.06 -14.61 -2.27
CA ILE A 95 4.27 -13.71 -3.13
C ILE A 95 2.81 -14.13 -3.08
N MET A 96 1.94 -13.15 -2.81
CA MET A 96 0.49 -13.30 -2.90
C MET A 96 -0.09 -12.13 -3.69
N SER A 97 -0.94 -12.43 -4.68
CA SER A 97 -1.67 -11.40 -5.42
C SER A 97 -2.88 -10.90 -4.63
N VAL A 98 -3.20 -9.60 -4.79
CA VAL A 98 -4.37 -8.96 -4.19
C VAL A 98 -5.05 -8.05 -5.21
N TYR A 99 -6.34 -7.82 -5.06
CA TYR A 99 -7.14 -6.97 -5.96
C TYR A 99 -6.90 -5.46 -5.73
N GLY A 100 -5.63 -5.07 -5.89
CA GLY A 100 -5.11 -3.75 -5.58
C GLY A 100 -4.63 -3.65 -4.13
N SER A 101 -3.56 -2.87 -3.90
CA SER A 101 -2.97 -2.71 -2.56
C SER A 101 -3.99 -2.24 -1.51
N GLN A 102 -5.01 -1.48 -1.93
CA GLN A 102 -6.05 -1.00 -1.02
C GLN A 102 -6.87 -2.15 -0.43
N GLU A 103 -7.23 -3.15 -1.23
CA GLU A 103 -7.97 -4.33 -0.76
C GLU A 103 -7.08 -5.19 0.16
N GLY A 104 -5.87 -5.51 -0.29
CA GLY A 104 -4.93 -6.26 0.52
C GLY A 104 -4.60 -5.56 1.84
N MET A 105 -4.42 -4.23 1.81
CA MET A 105 -4.18 -3.43 3.00
C MET A 105 -5.38 -3.41 3.96
N ALA A 106 -6.61 -3.43 3.43
CA ALA A 106 -7.81 -3.53 4.28
C ALA A 106 -7.91 -4.88 4.99
N HIS A 107 -7.46 -5.95 4.34
CA HIS A 107 -7.62 -7.31 4.84
C HIS A 107 -6.46 -7.82 5.70
N ILE A 108 -5.22 -7.34 5.48
CA ILE A 108 -4.04 -7.87 6.17
C ILE A 108 -4.12 -7.74 7.69
N PHE A 109 -4.83 -6.74 8.20
CA PHE A 109 -5.00 -6.56 9.64
C PHE A 109 -5.90 -7.62 10.27
N LEU A 110 -6.87 -8.17 9.54
CA LEU A 110 -7.86 -9.10 10.09
C LEU A 110 -7.26 -10.39 10.68
N PRO A 111 -6.31 -11.07 10.02
CA PRO A 111 -5.66 -12.25 10.59
C PRO A 111 -4.55 -11.95 11.60
N LEU A 112 -4.05 -10.69 11.67
CA LEU A 112 -2.85 -10.34 12.43
C LEU A 112 -3.16 -9.55 13.71
N ILE A 113 -4.34 -8.94 13.81
CA ILE A 113 -4.72 -8.03 14.89
C ILE A 113 -5.89 -8.60 15.68
N ASN A 114 -5.75 -8.63 16.99
CA ASN A 114 -6.86 -8.82 17.92
C ASN A 114 -7.47 -7.46 18.30
N PRO A 115 -8.76 -7.42 18.70
CA PRO A 115 -9.34 -6.20 19.24
C PRO A 115 -8.52 -5.64 20.40
N GLY A 116 -8.11 -4.37 20.27
CA GLY A 116 -7.31 -3.67 21.28
C GLY A 116 -5.78 -3.69 21.06
N ASP A 117 -5.25 -4.54 20.16
CA ASP A 117 -3.83 -4.47 19.76
C ASP A 117 -3.51 -3.10 19.16
N ILE A 118 -2.29 -2.60 19.35
CA ILE A 118 -1.88 -1.30 18.82
C ILE A 118 -1.31 -1.45 17.41
N VAL A 119 -1.76 -0.56 16.50
CA VAL A 119 -1.21 -0.38 15.15
C VAL A 119 -0.64 1.04 15.03
N LEU A 120 0.64 1.15 14.65
CA LEU A 120 1.33 2.40 14.41
C LEU A 120 1.08 2.86 12.97
N LEU A 121 0.53 4.06 12.79
CA LEU A 121 0.08 4.60 11.51
C LEU A 121 0.68 5.98 11.23
N PRO A 122 1.02 6.31 9.97
CA PRO A 122 1.51 7.63 9.60
C PRO A 122 0.43 8.70 9.64
N ASN A 123 0.79 9.91 10.08
CA ASN A 123 -0.07 11.09 10.00
C ASN A 123 0.72 12.31 9.47
N PRO A 124 0.41 12.80 8.24
CA PRO A 124 -0.63 12.29 7.35
C PRO A 124 -0.27 10.94 6.71
N GLY A 125 -1.29 10.17 6.31
CA GLY A 125 -1.15 8.88 5.67
C GLY A 125 -2.32 8.58 4.72
N TYR A 126 -2.15 7.54 3.90
CA TYR A 126 -3.21 7.12 3.00
C TYR A 126 -4.38 6.51 3.79
N PRO A 127 -5.65 6.92 3.51
CA PRO A 127 -6.78 6.58 4.38
C PRO A 127 -7.00 5.10 4.66
N ILE A 128 -6.62 4.21 3.74
CA ILE A 128 -6.83 2.77 3.90
C ILE A 128 -6.06 2.18 5.08
N PHE A 129 -4.93 2.77 5.47
CA PHE A 129 -4.14 2.30 6.59
C PHE A 129 -4.95 2.35 7.89
N SER A 130 -5.54 3.50 8.18
CA SER A 130 -6.40 3.67 9.35
C SER A 130 -7.74 2.93 9.22
N THR A 131 -8.32 2.88 8.02
CA THR A 131 -9.56 2.17 7.75
C THR A 131 -9.43 0.67 8.00
N GLY A 132 -8.38 0.02 7.46
CA GLY A 132 -8.13 -1.40 7.65
C GLY A 132 -7.88 -1.76 9.12
N ALA A 133 -7.00 -1.00 9.79
CA ALA A 133 -6.72 -1.15 11.20
C ALA A 133 -7.99 -0.96 12.08
N PHE A 134 -8.85 0.02 11.74
CA PHE A 134 -10.11 0.24 12.43
C PHE A 134 -11.10 -0.93 12.26
N ILE A 135 -11.23 -1.48 11.04
CA ILE A 135 -12.10 -2.65 10.78
C ILE A 135 -11.66 -3.84 11.63
N ALA A 136 -10.35 -4.04 11.80
CA ALA A 136 -9.77 -5.07 12.66
C ALA A 136 -9.89 -4.76 14.16
N GLN A 137 -10.50 -3.63 14.55
CA GLN A 137 -10.72 -3.20 15.93
C GLN A 137 -9.42 -2.93 16.71
N SER A 138 -8.37 -2.50 16.02
CA SER A 138 -7.13 -2.08 16.66
C SER A 138 -7.28 -0.75 17.41
N ASN A 139 -6.42 -0.52 18.38
CA ASN A 139 -6.09 0.79 18.88
C ASN A 139 -5.09 1.44 17.93
N GLN A 140 -5.44 2.59 17.35
CA GLN A 140 -4.60 3.29 16.39
C GLN A 140 -3.72 4.32 17.10
N TRP A 141 -2.41 4.20 16.92
CA TRP A 141 -1.45 5.20 17.37
C TRP A 141 -0.81 5.88 16.15
N PHE A 142 -0.94 7.21 16.06
CA PHE A 142 -0.49 7.96 14.91
C PHE A 142 0.84 8.64 15.18
N TYR A 143 1.87 8.29 14.40
CA TYR A 143 3.14 9.01 14.42
C TYR A 143 3.13 10.17 13.42
N PRO A 144 3.57 11.38 13.86
CA PRO A 144 3.55 12.54 12.99
C PRO A 144 4.68 12.47 11.96
N LEU A 145 4.35 12.87 10.72
CA LEU A 145 5.30 13.10 9.65
C LEU A 145 5.36 14.60 9.37
N THR A 146 6.34 15.29 9.97
CA THR A 146 6.47 16.74 9.91
C THR A 146 7.74 17.17 9.17
N GLU A 147 7.83 18.44 8.80
CA GLU A 147 9.01 18.98 8.12
C GLU A 147 10.24 18.94 9.02
N GLU A 148 10.09 19.15 10.32
CA GLU A 148 11.17 19.15 11.31
C GLU A 148 11.90 17.80 11.37
N ASN A 149 11.19 16.69 11.17
CA ASN A 149 11.77 15.35 11.12
C ASN A 149 11.94 14.82 9.69
N ASN A 150 11.96 15.72 8.68
CA ASN A 150 12.04 15.37 7.25
C ASN A 150 10.97 14.38 6.80
N TYR A 151 9.80 14.40 7.42
CA TYR A 151 8.69 13.49 7.18
C TYR A 151 9.05 12.00 7.40
N LEU A 152 9.95 11.72 8.33
CA LEU A 152 10.28 10.38 8.80
C LEU A 152 9.71 10.16 10.20
N PRO A 153 9.32 8.92 10.56
CA PRO A 153 8.97 8.59 11.94
C PRO A 153 10.12 8.90 12.91
N ASP A 154 9.79 9.49 14.03
CA ASP A 154 10.70 9.57 15.19
C ASP A 154 10.43 8.39 16.11
N PHE A 155 11.30 7.38 16.08
CA PHE A 155 11.16 6.17 16.88
C PHE A 155 11.36 6.43 18.37
N ASP A 156 12.08 7.48 18.75
CA ASP A 156 12.33 7.83 20.15
C ASP A 156 11.11 8.51 20.78
N ALA A 157 10.29 9.16 19.96
CA ALA A 157 9.02 9.76 20.41
C ALA A 157 7.92 8.72 20.68
N ILE A 158 8.09 7.46 20.26
CA ILE A 158 7.13 6.39 20.57
C ILE A 158 7.40 5.92 21.99
N THR A 159 6.40 6.06 22.87
CA THR A 159 6.54 5.70 24.29
C THR A 159 6.75 4.20 24.48
N GLN A 160 7.38 3.81 25.59
CA GLN A 160 7.75 2.42 25.83
C GLN A 160 6.53 1.49 25.93
N ASP A 161 5.46 1.93 26.56
CA ASP A 161 4.19 1.20 26.67
C ASP A 161 3.53 0.95 25.29
N VAL A 162 3.66 1.92 24.38
CA VAL A 162 3.19 1.77 22.98
C VAL A 162 4.09 0.79 22.23
N LYS A 163 5.42 0.86 22.36
CA LYS A 163 6.36 -0.07 21.72
C LYS A 163 6.09 -1.52 22.13
N GLU A 164 5.87 -1.74 23.42
CA GLU A 164 5.60 -3.09 23.99
C GLU A 164 4.25 -3.67 23.55
N SER A 165 3.28 -2.81 23.24
CA SER A 165 1.92 -3.23 22.88
C SER A 165 1.65 -3.22 21.37
N ALA A 166 2.52 -2.57 20.59
CA ALA A 166 2.34 -2.45 19.14
C ALA A 166 2.61 -3.80 18.44
N LYS A 167 1.74 -4.14 17.50
CA LYS A 167 1.86 -5.35 16.66
C LYS A 167 2.35 -5.05 15.27
N ILE A 168 1.88 -3.95 14.71
CA ILE A 168 2.12 -3.57 13.31
C ILE A 168 2.51 -2.10 13.26
N MET A 169 3.46 -1.78 12.38
CA MET A 169 3.74 -0.42 11.94
C MET A 169 3.60 -0.35 10.42
N VAL A 170 2.74 0.55 9.94
CA VAL A 170 2.59 0.82 8.50
C VAL A 170 3.49 1.98 8.12
N VAL A 171 4.31 1.80 7.10
CA VAL A 171 5.14 2.85 6.49
C VAL A 171 4.89 2.90 4.98
N SER A 172 5.07 4.07 4.36
CA SER A 172 4.87 4.25 2.92
C SER A 172 5.91 5.23 2.38
N TYR A 173 6.82 4.75 1.54
CA TYR A 173 7.83 5.58 0.88
C TYR A 173 8.12 5.06 -0.54
N PRO A 174 7.97 5.94 -1.58
CA PRO A 174 7.54 7.34 -1.50
C PRO A 174 6.14 7.50 -0.91
N ALA A 175 6.00 8.49 -0.02
CA ALA A 175 4.82 8.65 0.82
C ALA A 175 3.66 9.35 0.10
N ASN A 176 2.45 8.83 0.24
CA ASN A 176 1.22 9.53 -0.14
C ASN A 176 0.50 10.00 1.15
N PRO A 177 0.23 11.32 1.34
CA PRO A 177 0.26 12.40 0.32
C PRO A 177 1.55 13.24 0.27
N ILE A 178 2.57 12.94 1.04
CA ILE A 178 3.72 13.84 1.28
C ILE A 178 4.71 13.88 0.10
N CYS A 179 4.73 12.82 -0.75
CA CYS A 179 5.65 12.66 -1.88
C CYS A 179 7.17 12.64 -1.51
N LYS A 180 7.50 12.25 -0.27
CA LYS A 180 8.88 12.09 0.18
C LYS A 180 9.35 10.66 0.03
N THR A 181 10.63 10.51 -0.30
CA THR A 181 11.38 9.26 -0.24
C THR A 181 12.08 9.15 1.11
N ALA A 182 12.37 7.91 1.53
CA ALA A 182 13.19 7.67 2.71
C ALA A 182 14.64 7.35 2.30
N PRO A 183 15.65 7.79 3.08
CA PRO A 183 17.04 7.40 2.90
C PRO A 183 17.29 5.98 3.41
N ASP A 184 18.44 5.40 3.03
CA ASP A 184 18.78 4.02 3.42
C ASP A 184 18.89 3.84 4.93
N GLU A 185 19.47 4.80 5.61
CA GLU A 185 19.64 4.80 7.07
C GLU A 185 18.29 4.73 7.81
N PHE A 186 17.22 5.24 7.20
CA PHE A 186 15.87 5.09 7.75
C PHE A 186 15.42 3.62 7.72
N TYR A 187 15.61 2.93 6.61
CA TYR A 187 15.21 1.52 6.49
C TYR A 187 16.03 0.62 7.43
N GLU A 188 17.32 0.90 7.58
CA GLU A 188 18.16 0.18 8.54
C GLU A 188 17.66 0.37 9.98
N LYS A 189 17.34 1.60 10.36
CA LYS A 189 16.74 1.90 11.67
C LYS A 189 15.36 1.28 11.85
N LEU A 190 14.54 1.27 10.78
CA LEU A 190 13.21 0.65 10.81
C LEU A 190 13.30 -0.85 11.08
N VAL A 191 14.23 -1.55 10.42
CA VAL A 191 14.48 -2.98 10.66
C VAL A 191 14.93 -3.24 12.09
N ALA A 192 15.88 -2.43 12.59
CA ALA A 192 16.35 -2.55 13.97
C ALA A 192 15.21 -2.32 14.98
N PHE A 193 14.45 -1.25 14.81
CA PHE A 193 13.28 -0.93 15.63
C PHE A 193 12.25 -2.07 15.64
N ALA A 194 11.96 -2.63 14.46
CA ALA A 194 11.00 -3.72 14.32
C ALA A 194 11.46 -4.99 15.05
N LYS A 195 12.74 -5.35 14.93
CA LYS A 195 13.34 -6.51 15.63
C LYS A 195 13.34 -6.33 17.15
N GLU A 196 13.77 -5.17 17.62
CA GLU A 196 13.87 -4.85 19.05
C GLU A 196 12.50 -4.91 19.75
N ASN A 197 11.45 -4.46 19.07
CA ASN A 197 10.12 -4.34 19.66
C ASN A 197 9.14 -5.43 19.19
N ASN A 198 9.58 -6.40 18.38
CA ASN A 198 8.75 -7.46 17.81
C ASN A 198 7.51 -6.93 17.06
N ILE A 199 7.73 -5.91 16.24
CA ILE A 199 6.69 -5.22 15.45
C ILE A 199 6.80 -5.63 13.99
N LEU A 200 5.69 -6.06 13.37
CA LEU A 200 5.62 -6.33 11.93
C LEU A 200 5.55 -5.02 11.14
N ILE A 201 6.42 -4.86 10.18
CA ILE A 201 6.38 -3.73 9.24
C ILE A 201 5.51 -4.08 8.04
N ILE A 202 4.57 -3.20 7.71
CA ILE A 202 3.85 -3.21 6.45
C ILE A 202 4.30 -2.01 5.64
N HIS A 203 5.05 -2.25 4.57
CA HIS A 203 5.55 -1.19 3.69
C HIS A 203 4.67 -1.05 2.45
N ASP A 204 4.06 0.12 2.24
CA ASP A 204 3.37 0.45 0.99
C ASP A 204 4.33 1.07 -0.01
N ASN A 205 4.69 0.30 -1.04
CA ASN A 205 5.65 0.65 -2.08
C ASN A 205 4.98 0.92 -3.44
N ALA A 206 3.94 1.72 -3.44
CA ALA A 206 3.18 1.98 -4.66
C ALA A 206 3.91 2.90 -5.66
N TYR A 207 4.90 3.68 -5.21
CA TYR A 207 5.47 4.80 -5.98
C TYR A 207 6.98 4.70 -6.24
N SER A 208 7.64 3.59 -5.93
CA SER A 208 9.10 3.44 -6.11
C SER A 208 9.60 3.59 -7.54
N ASP A 209 8.73 3.44 -8.53
CA ASP A 209 9.07 3.67 -9.94
C ASP A 209 8.85 5.13 -10.40
N ILE A 210 8.26 5.97 -9.54
CA ILE A 210 7.94 7.37 -9.86
C ILE A 210 8.76 8.27 -8.94
N ILE A 211 10.05 8.31 -9.19
CA ILE A 211 11.01 9.14 -8.47
C ILE A 211 11.80 9.93 -9.51
N TYR A 212 12.04 11.21 -9.21
CA TYR A 212 12.68 12.15 -10.12
C TYR A 212 14.16 12.37 -9.77
N ASP A 213 14.84 13.20 -10.55
CA ASP A 213 16.23 13.64 -10.34
C ASP A 213 17.27 12.49 -10.40
N GLY A 214 16.99 11.47 -11.22
CA GLY A 214 17.92 10.35 -11.42
C GLY A 214 18.07 9.43 -10.22
N LYS A 215 17.23 9.59 -9.20
CA LYS A 215 17.22 8.70 -8.04
C LYS A 215 16.41 7.44 -8.35
N GLU A 216 16.80 6.35 -7.71
CA GLU A 216 16.08 5.09 -7.79
C GLU A 216 15.28 4.82 -6.53
N GLY A 217 14.03 4.35 -6.72
CA GLY A 217 13.21 3.85 -5.62
C GLY A 217 13.72 2.52 -5.11
N LYS A 218 13.49 2.29 -3.83
CA LYS A 218 13.95 1.09 -3.13
C LYS A 218 12.79 0.24 -2.65
N SER A 219 13.06 -1.04 -2.48
CA SER A 219 12.19 -1.95 -1.75
C SER A 219 12.67 -2.00 -0.30
N PHE A 220 11.74 -1.97 0.64
CA PHE A 220 12.04 -2.26 2.06
C PHE A 220 12.70 -3.65 2.19
N LEU A 221 12.24 -4.62 1.41
CA LEU A 221 12.76 -6.00 1.45
C LEU A 221 14.21 -6.14 0.96
N SER A 222 14.79 -5.09 0.35
CA SER A 222 16.21 -5.09 -0.05
C SER A 222 17.18 -4.85 1.10
N PHE A 223 16.69 -4.42 2.27
CA PHE A 223 17.53 -4.14 3.43
C PHE A 223 17.77 -5.40 4.26
N PRO A 224 18.99 -5.59 4.82
CA PRO A 224 19.32 -6.76 5.61
C PRO A 224 18.37 -6.96 6.79
N GLY A 225 17.75 -8.14 6.87
CA GLY A 225 16.82 -8.50 7.93
C GLY A 225 15.39 -7.98 7.76
N ALA A 226 15.08 -7.21 6.71
CA ALA A 226 13.74 -6.69 6.47
C ALA A 226 12.72 -7.81 6.23
N LYS A 227 13.08 -8.85 5.49
CA LYS A 227 12.22 -10.01 5.25
C LYS A 227 11.83 -10.79 6.52
N GLU A 228 12.61 -10.65 7.58
CA GLU A 228 12.32 -11.28 8.88
C GLU A 228 11.25 -10.53 9.67
N VAL A 229 11.05 -9.24 9.37
CA VAL A 229 10.23 -8.33 10.17
C VAL A 229 9.11 -7.64 9.40
N GLY A 230 8.96 -7.90 8.08
CA GLY A 230 7.93 -7.18 7.36
C GLY A 230 7.59 -7.74 5.99
N VAL A 231 6.51 -7.17 5.47
CA VAL A 231 5.98 -7.40 4.12
C VAL A 231 5.87 -6.09 3.36
N GLU A 232 5.92 -6.18 2.04
CA GLU A 232 5.81 -5.05 1.14
C GLU A 232 4.61 -5.20 0.20
N PHE A 233 3.84 -4.12 0.05
CA PHE A 233 2.81 -4.02 -0.98
C PHE A 233 3.39 -3.35 -2.22
N TYR A 234 3.30 -4.02 -3.35
CA TYR A 234 3.66 -3.49 -4.65
C TYR A 234 2.47 -3.51 -5.61
N SER A 235 2.26 -2.44 -6.38
CA SER A 235 1.10 -2.29 -7.24
C SER A 235 1.48 -1.97 -8.69
N LEU A 236 0.79 -2.60 -9.64
CA LEU A 236 0.89 -2.26 -11.06
C LEU A 236 0.17 -0.95 -11.41
N SER A 237 -0.66 -0.44 -10.49
CA SER A 237 -1.52 0.72 -10.73
C SER A 237 -0.75 1.97 -11.13
N LYS A 238 0.40 2.21 -10.50
CA LYS A 238 1.18 3.45 -10.71
C LYS A 238 2.32 3.21 -11.69
N SER A 239 3.08 2.13 -11.51
CA SER A 239 4.24 1.79 -12.33
C SER A 239 3.90 1.54 -13.81
N TYR A 240 2.71 0.99 -14.07
CA TYR A 240 2.28 0.63 -15.44
C TYR A 240 1.01 1.36 -15.88
N ASN A 241 0.58 2.35 -15.13
CA ASN A 241 -0.72 3.01 -15.34
C ASN A 241 -1.87 1.99 -15.54
N TYR A 242 -1.86 0.93 -14.75
CA TYR A 242 -2.80 -0.19 -14.86
C TYR A 242 -3.79 -0.20 -13.69
N THR A 243 -4.29 0.98 -13.35
CA THR A 243 -5.13 1.21 -12.15
C THR A 243 -6.44 0.42 -12.20
N GLY A 244 -7.04 0.28 -13.37
CA GLY A 244 -8.33 -0.41 -13.58
C GLY A 244 -8.26 -1.93 -13.44
N ALA A 245 -7.09 -2.53 -13.63
CA ALA A 245 -6.90 -3.99 -13.53
C ALA A 245 -7.00 -4.52 -12.10
N ARG A 246 -6.81 -3.65 -11.10
CA ARG A 246 -6.84 -4.05 -9.69
C ARG A 246 -5.82 -5.15 -9.35
N MET A 247 -4.58 -5.00 -9.82
CA MET A 247 -3.52 -5.99 -9.63
C MET A 247 -2.39 -5.42 -8.77
N SER A 248 -2.14 -6.09 -7.66
CA SER A 248 -1.07 -5.77 -6.71
C SER A 248 -0.60 -7.04 -6.01
N PHE A 249 0.49 -6.93 -5.28
CA PHE A 249 1.10 -8.06 -4.58
C PHE A 249 1.41 -7.69 -3.14
N VAL A 250 1.27 -8.65 -2.24
CA VAL A 250 1.91 -8.67 -0.92
C VAL A 250 3.11 -9.59 -1.04
N ILE A 251 4.28 -9.11 -0.63
CA ILE A 251 5.55 -9.80 -0.81
C ILE A 251 6.29 -9.81 0.53
N GLY A 252 6.74 -10.97 0.94
CA GLY A 252 7.46 -11.17 2.19
C GLY A 252 7.28 -12.58 2.74
N ASN A 253 7.87 -12.84 3.91
CA ASN A 253 7.84 -14.17 4.54
C ASN A 253 6.49 -14.41 5.25
#